data_0904fe0613abd39ea7e376b1f3e990f2
#
_entry.id   0904fe0613abd39ea7e376b1f3e990f2
#
_cell.length_a   1.000
_cell.length_b   1.000
_cell.length_c   1.000
_cell.angle_alpha   90.00
_cell.angle_beta   90.00
_cell.angle_gamma   90.00
#
_symmetry.space_group_name_H-M   'P 1'
#
loop_
_entity.id
_entity.type
_entity.pdbx_description
1 polymer ?
#
loop_
_entity_poly.entity_id
_entity_poly.type
_entity_poly.pdbx_seq_one_letter_code
_entity_poly.pdbx_strand_id
1 'polypeptide(L)'
;MIDSSVNKLQMTGRGEGRIDIVELRALSSTVVPNFVKGFLDSTPDKKIDFYFHSSTGLTSDMIQGLKDRKYDIAFCSIMDNEPLIEFTPVAKQELVLIVPKGHPLEGRSSIDLKDTLAYPHIAFSKRSGLRHVIDKLFKKCGGYPQIAYSMEEDQGVAGLVGAGFGIAVVPKMPVLSYMPVSIIEIEKPSWERLFYMATLKNVYQAPVIMDFKKIRNRTRRPV
;
A
#
# COMPACT_ATOMS: atom_id res chain seq x y z
N MET A 1 -20.21 -28.79 -21.62
CA MET A 1 -18.81 -28.65 -21.15
C MET A 1 -17.85 -28.11 -22.22
N ILE A 2 -17.94 -28.53 -23.47
CA ILE A 2 -17.06 -28.08 -24.60
C ILE A 2 -17.31 -26.60 -24.91
N ASP A 3 -18.54 -26.12 -24.94
CA ASP A 3 -18.88 -24.73 -25.29
C ASP A 3 -18.33 -23.70 -24.28
N SER A 4 -18.30 -24.03 -22.99
CA SER A 4 -17.75 -23.12 -21.99
C SER A 4 -16.22 -22.97 -22.08
N SER A 5 -15.53 -24.05 -22.48
CA SER A 5 -14.08 -24.05 -22.69
C SER A 5 -13.70 -23.31 -23.97
N VAL A 6 -14.46 -23.46 -25.04
CA VAL A 6 -14.28 -22.75 -26.32
C VAL A 6 -14.53 -21.25 -26.11
N ASN A 7 -15.62 -20.87 -25.40
CA ASN A 7 -15.91 -19.48 -25.07
C ASN A 7 -14.78 -18.86 -24.22
N LYS A 8 -14.26 -19.60 -23.24
CA LYS A 8 -13.13 -19.14 -22.41
C LYS A 8 -11.85 -18.92 -23.22
N LEU A 9 -11.56 -19.79 -24.17
CA LEU A 9 -10.44 -19.65 -25.11
C LEU A 9 -10.63 -18.45 -26.05
N GLN A 10 -11.82 -18.25 -26.58
CA GLN A 10 -12.15 -17.10 -27.44
C GLN A 10 -12.07 -15.78 -26.67
N MET A 11 -12.57 -15.70 -25.46
CA MET A 11 -12.42 -14.53 -24.58
C MET A 11 -10.93 -14.24 -24.32
N THR A 12 -10.15 -15.27 -24.02
CA THR A 12 -8.71 -15.14 -23.81
C THR A 12 -8.00 -14.58 -25.06
N GLY A 13 -8.37 -15.07 -26.26
CA GLY A 13 -7.82 -14.58 -27.52
C GLY A 13 -8.14 -13.12 -27.84
N ARG A 14 -9.27 -12.60 -27.31
CA ARG A 14 -9.68 -11.18 -27.44
C ARG A 14 -9.06 -10.28 -26.37
N GLY A 15 -8.27 -10.83 -25.45
CA GLY A 15 -7.74 -10.09 -24.29
C GLY A 15 -8.83 -9.74 -23.28
N GLU A 16 -9.88 -10.56 -23.22
CA GLU A 16 -10.95 -10.51 -22.26
C GLU A 16 -10.73 -11.59 -21.18
N GLY A 17 -11.40 -11.47 -20.04
CA GLY A 17 -11.36 -12.51 -19.01
C GLY A 17 -11.28 -11.96 -17.60
N ARG A 18 -10.82 -12.80 -16.69
CA ARG A 18 -10.73 -12.52 -15.26
C ARG A 18 -9.30 -12.21 -14.85
N ILE A 19 -9.14 -11.26 -13.95
CA ILE A 19 -7.88 -10.95 -13.27
C ILE A 19 -8.09 -11.04 -11.76
N ASP A 20 -7.35 -11.91 -11.10
CA ASP A 20 -7.33 -12.06 -9.65
C ASP A 20 -6.21 -11.21 -9.05
N ILE A 21 -6.57 -10.17 -8.31
CA ILE A 21 -5.65 -9.22 -7.67
C ILE A 21 -5.64 -9.46 -6.17
N VAL A 22 -4.46 -9.60 -5.59
CA VAL A 22 -4.25 -9.53 -4.13
C VAL A 22 -3.48 -8.26 -3.78
N GLU A 23 -3.84 -7.60 -2.68
CA GLU A 23 -3.31 -6.29 -2.36
C GLU A 23 -3.05 -6.08 -0.87
N LEU A 24 -2.02 -5.28 -0.57
CA LEU A 24 -1.85 -4.72 0.77
C LEU A 24 -2.97 -3.70 1.04
N ARG A 25 -3.51 -3.70 2.24
CA ARG A 25 -4.57 -2.79 2.68
C ARG A 25 -4.26 -1.31 2.38
N ALA A 26 -2.99 -0.91 2.55
CA ALA A 26 -2.56 0.46 2.26
C ALA A 26 -2.74 0.89 0.80
N LEU A 27 -2.95 -0.04 -0.13
CA LEU A 27 -3.09 0.22 -1.57
C LEU A 27 -4.53 0.08 -2.06
N SER A 28 -5.42 -0.50 -1.24
CA SER A 28 -6.79 -0.87 -1.62
C SER A 28 -7.71 0.32 -1.85
N SER A 29 -7.47 1.45 -1.18
CA SER A 29 -8.36 2.60 -1.24
C SER A 29 -8.09 3.56 -2.40
N THR A 30 -6.88 3.56 -2.96
CA THR A 30 -6.48 4.54 -3.99
C THR A 30 -5.65 3.94 -5.11
N VAL A 31 -4.56 3.26 -4.81
CA VAL A 31 -3.60 2.80 -5.83
C VAL A 31 -4.23 1.76 -6.74
N VAL A 32 -4.73 0.67 -6.18
CA VAL A 32 -5.31 -0.43 -6.96
C VAL A 32 -6.56 -0.01 -7.73
N PRO A 33 -7.54 0.71 -7.14
CA PRO A 33 -8.68 1.22 -7.89
C PRO A 33 -8.30 2.12 -9.06
N ASN A 34 -7.29 2.99 -8.89
CA ASN A 34 -6.83 3.86 -9.97
C ASN A 34 -6.15 3.07 -11.11
N PHE A 35 -5.38 2.03 -10.78
CA PHE A 35 -4.82 1.13 -11.79
C PHE A 35 -5.91 0.41 -12.58
N VAL A 36 -6.89 -0.16 -11.90
CA VAL A 36 -8.01 -0.88 -12.51
C VAL A 36 -8.85 0.08 -13.37
N LYS A 37 -9.17 1.26 -12.84
CA LYS A 37 -9.91 2.27 -13.62
C LYS A 37 -9.13 2.67 -14.87
N GLY A 38 -7.84 2.98 -14.75
CA GLY A 38 -7.01 3.34 -15.91
C GLY A 38 -6.95 2.25 -16.97
N PHE A 39 -6.97 0.98 -16.55
CA PHE A 39 -7.03 -0.14 -17.47
C PHE A 39 -8.39 -0.24 -18.17
N LEU A 40 -9.48 -0.18 -17.45
CA LEU A 40 -10.83 -0.21 -18.02
C LEU A 40 -11.07 0.96 -18.98
N ASP A 41 -10.62 2.16 -18.62
CA ASP A 41 -10.71 3.35 -19.49
C ASP A 41 -9.90 3.18 -20.81
N SER A 42 -8.83 2.37 -20.77
CA SER A 42 -8.02 2.06 -21.96
C SER A 42 -8.55 0.90 -22.82
N THR A 43 -9.51 0.16 -22.30
CA THR A 43 -10.07 -1.05 -22.92
C THR A 43 -11.60 -1.08 -22.85
N PRO A 44 -12.32 -0.03 -23.32
CA PRO A 44 -13.76 0.14 -23.09
C PRO A 44 -14.63 -0.97 -23.69
N ASP A 45 -14.16 -1.61 -24.75
CA ASP A 45 -14.92 -2.63 -25.48
C ASP A 45 -14.63 -4.06 -25.02
N LYS A 46 -13.77 -4.23 -24.00
CA LYS A 46 -13.38 -5.55 -23.48
C LYS A 46 -14.20 -5.93 -22.24
N LYS A 47 -14.64 -7.17 -22.16
CA LYS A 47 -15.25 -7.75 -20.96
C LYS A 47 -14.16 -8.27 -20.05
N ILE A 48 -13.92 -7.56 -18.95
CA ILE A 48 -12.87 -7.88 -17.98
C ILE A 48 -13.47 -7.87 -16.57
N ASP A 49 -13.33 -9.00 -15.88
CA ASP A 49 -13.78 -9.17 -14.50
C ASP A 49 -12.59 -9.08 -13.55
N PHE A 50 -12.69 -8.27 -12.51
CA PHE A 50 -11.68 -8.17 -11.47
C PHE A 50 -12.17 -8.81 -10.18
N TYR A 51 -11.32 -9.63 -9.59
CA TYR A 51 -11.52 -10.19 -8.26
C TYR A 51 -10.45 -9.68 -7.30
N PHE A 52 -10.88 -8.99 -6.25
CA PHE A 52 -9.99 -8.40 -5.25
C PHE A 52 -9.94 -9.29 -4.03
N HIS A 53 -8.72 -9.67 -3.66
CA HIS A 53 -8.44 -10.50 -2.50
C HIS A 53 -7.71 -9.67 -1.46
N SER A 54 -8.41 -9.29 -0.39
CA SER A 54 -7.76 -8.61 0.73
C SER A 54 -6.90 -9.60 1.49
N SER A 55 -5.60 -9.31 1.57
CA SER A 55 -4.68 -10.12 2.34
C SER A 55 -4.59 -9.62 3.79
N THR A 56 -4.29 -10.54 4.69
CA THR A 56 -3.98 -10.25 6.11
C THR A 56 -2.69 -9.46 6.33
N GLY A 57 -2.02 -9.02 5.25
CA GLY A 57 -0.98 -8.00 5.31
C GLY A 57 0.46 -8.47 5.14
N LEU A 58 0.72 -9.75 4.87
CA LEU A 58 2.08 -10.22 4.63
C LEU A 58 2.37 -10.37 3.14
N THR A 59 3.40 -9.67 2.67
CA THR A 59 3.88 -9.79 1.28
C THR A 59 4.27 -11.22 0.93
N SER A 60 4.85 -11.98 1.88
CA SER A 60 5.21 -13.39 1.69
C SER A 60 4.03 -14.26 1.25
N ASP A 61 2.87 -14.08 1.88
CA ASP A 61 1.67 -14.88 1.58
C ASP A 61 1.12 -14.53 0.18
N MET A 62 1.21 -13.25 -0.20
CA MET A 62 0.81 -12.80 -1.53
C MET A 62 1.73 -13.39 -2.60
N ILE A 63 3.04 -13.36 -2.38
CA ILE A 63 4.04 -13.93 -3.28
C ILE A 63 3.87 -15.46 -3.40
N GLN A 64 3.59 -16.14 -2.28
CA GLN A 64 3.29 -17.57 -2.34
C GLN A 64 2.01 -17.83 -3.15
N GLY A 65 0.96 -17.02 -2.95
CA GLY A 65 -0.27 -17.12 -3.74
C GLY A 65 -0.09 -16.88 -5.24
N LEU A 66 0.85 -16.01 -5.66
CA LEU A 66 1.25 -15.88 -7.06
C LEU A 66 1.92 -17.16 -7.57
N LYS A 67 2.85 -17.74 -6.81
CA LYS A 67 3.54 -19.01 -7.16
C LYS A 67 2.56 -20.17 -7.29
N ASP A 68 1.55 -20.21 -6.43
CA ASP A 68 0.48 -21.22 -6.43
C ASP A 68 -0.61 -20.94 -7.48
N ARG A 69 -0.46 -19.86 -8.27
CA ARG A 69 -1.43 -19.41 -9.28
C ARG A 69 -2.84 -19.15 -8.71
N LYS A 70 -2.91 -18.80 -7.44
CA LYS A 70 -4.13 -18.35 -6.79
C LYS A 70 -4.47 -16.92 -7.17
N TYR A 71 -3.45 -16.11 -7.44
CA TYR A 71 -3.54 -14.72 -7.88
C TYR A 71 -2.74 -14.52 -9.16
N ASP A 72 -3.16 -13.58 -9.99
CA ASP A 72 -2.46 -13.16 -11.19
C ASP A 72 -1.51 -12.01 -10.92
N ILE A 73 -1.92 -11.10 -10.04
CA ILE A 73 -1.21 -9.86 -9.73
C ILE A 73 -1.25 -9.64 -8.21
N ALA A 74 -0.12 -9.23 -7.63
CA ALA A 74 -0.07 -8.78 -6.25
C ALA A 74 0.42 -7.32 -6.18
N PHE A 75 -0.26 -6.48 -5.42
CA PHE A 75 0.20 -5.15 -5.07
C PHE A 75 0.76 -5.17 -3.65
N CYS A 76 2.09 -5.13 -3.54
CA CYS A 76 2.79 -5.44 -2.31
C CYS A 76 4.10 -4.65 -2.12
N SER A 77 4.81 -4.91 -1.02
CA SER A 77 6.19 -4.47 -0.84
C SER A 77 7.14 -5.34 -1.66
N ILE A 78 8.35 -4.85 -1.91
CA ILE A 78 9.41 -5.69 -2.48
C ILE A 78 9.79 -6.79 -1.50
N MET A 79 10.17 -7.94 -2.02
CA MET A 79 10.71 -9.06 -1.27
C MET A 79 11.98 -9.55 -1.96
N ASP A 80 13.05 -9.68 -1.18
CA ASP A 80 14.34 -10.15 -1.68
C ASP A 80 14.32 -11.66 -1.94
N ASN A 81 15.22 -12.12 -2.80
CA ASN A 81 15.41 -13.53 -3.12
C ASN A 81 14.19 -14.23 -3.76
N GLU A 82 13.44 -13.49 -4.58
CA GLU A 82 12.28 -13.98 -5.32
C GLU A 82 12.53 -13.99 -6.84
N PRO A 83 13.38 -14.92 -7.37
CA PRO A 83 13.80 -14.91 -8.78
C PRO A 83 12.65 -15.17 -9.75
N LEU A 84 11.57 -15.81 -9.31
CA LEU A 84 10.39 -16.10 -10.12
C LEU A 84 9.40 -14.94 -10.20
N ILE A 85 9.64 -13.86 -9.46
CA ILE A 85 8.73 -12.72 -9.38
C ILE A 85 9.34 -11.49 -10.07
N GLU A 86 8.53 -10.84 -10.87
CA GLU A 86 8.82 -9.51 -11.43
C GLU A 86 8.16 -8.46 -10.54
N PHE A 87 8.95 -7.51 -10.04
CA PHE A 87 8.46 -6.39 -9.26
C PHE A 87 8.55 -5.10 -10.08
N THR A 88 7.41 -4.49 -10.38
CA THR A 88 7.33 -3.19 -11.06
C THR A 88 6.89 -2.13 -10.06
N PRO A 89 7.66 -1.06 -9.83
CA PRO A 89 7.28 -0.01 -8.88
C PRO A 89 6.04 0.74 -9.38
N VAL A 90 5.05 0.93 -8.49
CA VAL A 90 3.74 1.52 -8.84
C VAL A 90 3.36 2.72 -7.99
N ALA A 91 3.81 2.79 -6.75
CA ALA A 91 3.50 3.89 -5.85
C ALA A 91 4.62 4.11 -4.83
N LYS A 92 4.69 5.32 -4.30
CA LYS A 92 5.52 5.67 -3.17
C LYS A 92 4.64 5.81 -1.93
N GLN A 93 5.04 5.18 -0.83
CA GLN A 93 4.38 5.39 0.45
C GLN A 93 4.89 6.69 1.06
N GLU A 94 3.99 7.59 1.43
CA GLU A 94 4.30 8.74 2.26
C GLU A 94 3.94 8.43 3.72
N LEU A 95 4.80 8.87 4.63
CA LEU A 95 4.50 8.90 6.07
C LEU A 95 4.41 10.35 6.51
N VAL A 96 3.49 10.58 7.43
CA VAL A 96 3.27 11.87 8.06
C VAL A 96 3.24 11.70 9.57
N LEU A 97 3.58 12.77 10.28
CA LEU A 97 3.27 12.87 11.69
C LEU A 97 1.83 13.38 11.82
N ILE A 98 1.05 12.76 12.71
CA ILE A 98 -0.24 13.29 13.13
C ILE A 98 -0.21 13.63 14.60
N VAL A 99 -0.82 14.78 14.93
CA VAL A 99 -0.96 15.29 16.29
C VAL A 99 -2.40 15.66 16.55
N PRO A 100 -2.89 15.62 17.81
CA PRO A 100 -4.25 16.08 18.11
C PRO A 100 -4.40 17.58 17.85
N LYS A 101 -5.61 18.05 17.66
CA LYS A 101 -5.92 19.48 17.58
C LYS A 101 -5.53 20.17 18.90
N GLY A 102 -4.95 21.37 18.82
CA GLY A 102 -4.43 22.10 19.97
C GLY A 102 -3.06 21.65 20.49
N HIS A 103 -2.42 20.67 19.82
CA HIS A 103 -1.08 20.20 20.22
C HIS A 103 0.00 21.28 19.95
N PRO A 104 1.07 21.39 20.77
CA PRO A 104 2.15 22.38 20.58
C PRO A 104 2.86 22.31 19.21
N LEU A 105 2.78 21.19 18.52
CA LEU A 105 3.34 21.02 17.17
C LEU A 105 2.33 21.37 16.08
N GLU A 106 1.06 21.64 16.41
CA GLU A 106 0.06 22.03 15.42
C GLU A 106 0.46 23.30 14.68
N GLY A 107 0.15 23.39 13.41
CA GLY A 107 0.49 24.53 12.56
C GLY A 107 1.88 24.46 11.91
N ARG A 108 2.71 23.48 12.26
CA ARG A 108 3.94 23.23 11.50
C ARG A 108 3.61 22.57 10.17
N SER A 109 4.26 23.03 9.09
CA SER A 109 4.15 22.38 7.77
C SER A 109 5.01 21.12 7.69
N SER A 110 6.19 21.14 8.33
CA SER A 110 7.11 20.02 8.37
C SER A 110 7.83 19.91 9.73
N ILE A 111 8.42 18.75 9.99
CA ILE A 111 9.12 18.46 11.24
C ILE A 111 10.29 17.48 11.06
N ASP A 112 11.34 17.65 11.85
CA ASP A 112 12.33 16.60 12.11
C ASP A 112 11.75 15.63 13.15
N LEU A 113 11.76 14.33 12.89
CA LEU A 113 11.25 13.32 13.82
C LEU A 113 11.97 13.36 15.18
N LYS A 114 13.20 13.85 15.22
CA LYS A 114 13.94 14.05 16.47
C LYS A 114 13.19 14.97 17.44
N ASP A 115 12.51 15.99 16.93
CA ASP A 115 11.78 16.96 17.74
C ASP A 115 10.51 16.37 18.37
N THR A 116 10.11 15.18 17.94
CA THR A 116 8.92 14.49 18.46
C THR A 116 9.22 13.57 19.64
N LEU A 117 10.50 13.27 19.93
CA LEU A 117 10.92 12.29 20.93
C LEU A 117 10.49 12.66 22.37
N ALA A 118 10.22 13.93 22.63
CA ALA A 118 9.76 14.40 23.95
C ALA A 118 8.27 14.10 24.23
N TYR A 119 7.51 13.65 23.21
CA TYR A 119 6.07 13.43 23.32
C TYR A 119 5.74 11.94 23.40
N PRO A 120 4.61 11.55 24.02
CA PRO A 120 4.15 10.17 24.00
C PRO A 120 3.68 9.78 22.60
N HIS A 121 4.15 8.63 22.11
CA HIS A 121 3.80 8.10 20.80
C HIS A 121 2.82 6.95 20.88
N ILE A 122 1.90 6.91 19.92
CA ILE A 122 1.08 5.75 19.58
C ILE A 122 1.77 5.04 18.42
N ALA A 123 2.17 3.80 18.64
CA ALA A 123 2.91 3.02 17.66
C ALA A 123 2.07 1.91 17.04
N PHE A 124 2.47 1.44 15.88
CA PHE A 124 1.95 0.17 15.34
C PHE A 124 2.41 -1.01 16.20
N SER A 125 1.64 -2.08 16.22
CA SER A 125 2.02 -3.33 16.88
C SER A 125 3.34 -3.89 16.31
N LYS A 126 4.08 -4.64 17.12
CA LYS A 126 5.37 -5.23 16.70
C LYS A 126 5.25 -6.18 15.50
N ARG A 127 4.06 -6.72 15.24
CA ARG A 127 3.80 -7.59 14.07
C ARG A 127 3.59 -6.82 12.77
N SER A 128 3.35 -5.51 12.85
CA SER A 128 3.18 -4.66 11.67
C SER A 128 4.51 -4.45 10.96
N GLY A 129 4.56 -4.70 9.66
CA GLY A 129 5.73 -4.37 8.83
C GLY A 129 6.04 -2.87 8.82
N LEU A 130 5.04 -2.02 9.04
CA LEU A 130 5.21 -0.57 9.14
C LEU A 130 5.92 -0.17 10.44
N ARG A 131 5.73 -0.92 11.53
CA ARG A 131 6.43 -0.70 12.80
C ARG A 131 7.95 -0.71 12.60
N HIS A 132 8.47 -1.70 11.89
CA HIS A 132 9.92 -1.81 11.62
C HIS A 132 10.45 -0.64 10.77
N VAL A 133 9.64 -0.15 9.84
CA VAL A 133 10.01 1.03 9.03
C VAL A 133 10.13 2.26 9.91
N ILE A 134 9.13 2.53 10.73
CA ILE A 134 9.09 3.70 11.64
C ILE A 134 10.21 3.62 12.68
N ASP A 135 10.44 2.46 13.28
CA ASP A 135 11.53 2.26 14.25
C ASP A 135 12.91 2.57 13.62
N LYS A 136 13.12 2.16 12.35
CA LYS A 136 14.34 2.51 11.61
C LYS A 136 14.48 4.01 11.38
N LEU A 137 13.38 4.74 11.15
CA LEU A 137 13.41 6.19 11.01
C LEU A 137 13.82 6.87 12.32
N PHE A 138 13.23 6.49 13.44
CA PHE A 138 13.62 7.01 14.75
C PHE A 138 15.07 6.68 15.08
N LYS A 139 15.53 5.47 14.80
CA LYS A 139 16.96 5.12 14.96
C LYS A 139 17.89 6.04 14.16
N LYS A 140 17.51 6.41 12.94
CA LYS A 140 18.28 7.38 12.13
C LYS A 140 18.30 8.78 12.74
N CYS A 141 17.27 9.17 13.50
CA CYS A 141 17.24 10.43 14.25
C CYS A 141 18.09 10.40 15.53
N GLY A 142 18.68 9.26 15.87
CA GLY A 142 19.49 9.10 17.08
C GLY A 142 18.69 8.91 18.37
N GLY A 143 17.41 8.50 18.30
CA GLY A 143 16.57 8.27 19.46
C GLY A 143 15.49 7.22 19.23
N TYR A 144 14.72 6.97 20.28
CA TYR A 144 13.55 6.10 20.25
C TYR A 144 12.37 6.84 20.87
N PRO A 145 11.17 6.77 20.27
CA PRO A 145 10.00 7.43 20.81
C PRO A 145 9.54 6.74 22.10
N GLN A 146 9.01 7.52 23.02
CA GLN A 146 8.32 7.00 24.20
C GLN A 146 6.97 6.43 23.76
N ILE A 147 6.88 5.09 23.65
CA ILE A 147 5.66 4.44 23.22
C ILE A 147 4.69 4.32 24.40
N ALA A 148 3.59 5.07 24.32
CA ALA A 148 2.52 5.03 25.32
C ALA A 148 1.50 3.93 25.00
N TYR A 149 1.16 3.75 23.71
CA TYR A 149 0.16 2.78 23.25
C TYR A 149 0.60 2.11 21.96
N SER A 150 0.02 0.92 21.69
CA SER A 150 0.23 0.19 20.44
C SER A 150 -1.10 -0.26 19.86
N MET A 151 -1.24 -0.13 18.51
CA MET A 151 -2.46 -0.46 17.76
C MET A 151 -2.07 -1.15 16.44
N GLU A 152 -2.95 -1.95 15.88
CA GLU A 152 -2.69 -2.65 14.61
C GLU A 152 -3.18 -1.84 13.39
N GLU A 153 -4.30 -1.13 13.54
CA GLU A 153 -5.01 -0.46 12.45
C GLU A 153 -4.66 1.02 12.34
N ASP A 154 -4.36 1.47 11.11
CA ASP A 154 -4.01 2.86 10.81
C ASP A 154 -5.07 3.86 11.34
N GLN A 155 -6.35 3.57 11.11
CA GLN A 155 -7.45 4.43 11.57
C GLN A 155 -7.60 4.40 13.09
N GLY A 156 -7.32 3.25 13.71
CA GLY A 156 -7.32 3.15 15.18
C GLY A 156 -6.20 3.98 15.82
N VAL A 157 -4.99 3.97 15.23
CA VAL A 157 -3.89 4.86 15.63
C VAL A 157 -4.34 6.32 15.53
N ALA A 158 -4.90 6.72 14.39
CA ALA A 158 -5.34 8.09 14.15
C ALA A 158 -6.49 8.51 15.10
N GLY A 159 -7.40 7.59 15.43
CA GLY A 159 -8.46 7.81 16.41
C GLY A 159 -7.93 8.09 17.80
N LEU A 160 -6.94 7.32 18.27
CA LEU A 160 -6.28 7.55 19.55
C LEU A 160 -5.55 8.90 19.59
N VAL A 161 -4.88 9.27 18.48
CA VAL A 161 -4.26 10.61 18.37
C VAL A 161 -5.33 11.70 18.46
N GLY A 162 -6.41 11.60 17.70
CA GLY A 162 -7.50 12.56 17.71
C GLY A 162 -8.15 12.72 19.09
N ALA A 163 -8.15 11.66 19.90
CA ALA A 163 -8.62 11.67 21.28
C ALA A 163 -7.57 12.18 22.31
N GLY A 164 -6.37 12.60 21.86
CA GLY A 164 -5.36 13.22 22.70
C GLY A 164 -4.46 12.25 23.46
N PHE A 165 -4.40 10.95 23.08
CA PHE A 165 -3.57 9.95 23.78
C PHE A 165 -2.07 10.04 23.45
N GLY A 166 -1.70 10.87 22.47
CA GLY A 166 -0.32 11.06 22.03
C GLY A 166 -0.26 11.47 20.56
N ILE A 167 0.90 11.34 19.97
CA ILE A 167 1.17 11.62 18.56
C ILE A 167 1.56 10.33 17.83
N ALA A 168 1.50 10.32 16.51
CA ALA A 168 1.88 9.12 15.76
C ALA A 168 2.47 9.43 14.38
N VAL A 169 3.36 8.56 13.91
CA VAL A 169 3.77 8.48 12.51
C VAL A 169 2.90 7.44 11.81
N VAL A 170 2.19 7.86 10.78
CA VAL A 170 1.23 7.02 10.04
C VAL A 170 1.39 7.20 8.53
N PRO A 171 0.90 6.27 7.69
CA PRO A 171 0.74 6.53 6.27
C PRO A 171 -0.14 7.76 6.04
N LYS A 172 0.23 8.55 5.04
CA LYS A 172 -0.62 9.65 4.58
C LYS A 172 -1.85 9.05 3.87
N MET A 173 -3.01 9.20 4.47
CA MET A 173 -4.28 8.65 4.00
C MET A 173 -5.32 9.75 3.85
N PRO A 174 -6.19 9.71 2.81
CA PRO A 174 -7.25 10.72 2.64
C PRO A 174 -8.17 10.85 3.86
N VAL A 175 -8.43 9.76 4.57
CA VAL A 175 -9.30 9.74 5.75
C VAL A 175 -8.80 10.65 6.89
N LEU A 176 -7.50 10.92 6.97
CA LEU A 176 -6.93 11.78 8.02
C LEU A 176 -7.50 13.21 7.99
N SER A 177 -7.89 13.71 6.81
CA SER A 177 -8.49 15.03 6.67
C SER A 177 -9.89 15.15 7.31
N TYR A 178 -10.54 14.03 7.59
CA TYR A 178 -11.85 13.96 8.25
C TYR A 178 -11.76 13.64 9.74
N MET A 179 -10.55 13.45 10.26
CA MET A 179 -10.29 13.12 11.67
C MET A 179 -9.84 14.38 12.44
N PRO A 180 -10.04 14.44 13.77
CA PRO A 180 -9.65 15.58 14.60
C PRO A 180 -8.14 15.58 14.86
N VAL A 181 -7.33 15.49 13.80
CA VAL A 181 -5.86 15.50 13.85
C VAL A 181 -5.32 16.61 12.96
N SER A 182 -4.10 17.04 13.23
CA SER A 182 -3.30 17.89 12.36
C SER A 182 -2.19 17.06 11.73
N ILE A 183 -2.01 17.21 10.41
CA ILE A 183 -1.07 16.44 9.60
C ILE A 183 0.18 17.30 9.39
N ILE A 184 1.36 16.74 9.65
CA ILE A 184 2.65 17.42 9.54
C ILE A 184 3.56 16.54 8.69
N GLU A 185 4.17 17.11 7.66
CA GLU A 185 5.11 16.39 6.79
C GLU A 185 6.41 16.07 7.56
N ILE A 186 7.00 14.91 7.30
CA ILE A 186 8.27 14.52 7.90
C ILE A 186 9.40 14.95 6.96
N GLU A 187 10.19 15.94 7.39
CA GLU A 187 11.33 16.45 6.63
C GLU A 187 12.56 15.58 6.85
N LYS A 188 12.81 15.17 8.09
CA LYS A 188 13.95 14.32 8.48
C LYS A 188 13.53 13.22 9.43
N PRO A 189 14.16 12.03 9.27
CA PRO A 189 15.12 11.66 8.25
C PRO A 189 14.46 11.45 6.89
N SER A 190 15.20 11.67 5.81
CA SER A 190 14.74 11.29 4.47
C SER A 190 14.53 9.77 4.39
N TRP A 191 13.47 9.36 3.76
CA TRP A 191 13.14 7.95 3.59
C TRP A 191 12.35 7.76 2.30
N GLU A 192 12.38 6.54 1.80
CA GLU A 192 11.57 6.14 0.66
C GLU A 192 11.14 4.69 0.84
N ARG A 193 9.87 4.45 0.57
CA ARG A 193 9.32 3.10 0.44
C ARG A 193 8.46 3.06 -0.80
N LEU A 194 8.77 2.12 -1.68
CA LEU A 194 7.99 1.87 -2.88
C LEU A 194 7.08 0.67 -2.65
N PHE A 195 5.92 0.74 -3.26
CA PHE A 195 5.06 -0.39 -3.49
C PHE A 195 5.18 -0.86 -4.93
N TYR A 196 4.95 -2.13 -5.12
CA TYR A 196 5.18 -2.81 -6.39
C TYR A 196 3.95 -3.59 -6.82
N MET A 197 3.76 -3.65 -8.12
CA MET A 197 2.97 -4.67 -8.76
C MET A 197 3.90 -5.87 -8.99
N ALA A 198 3.57 -7.01 -8.40
CA ALA A 198 4.31 -8.26 -8.50
C ALA A 198 3.55 -9.26 -9.36
N THR A 199 4.25 -9.93 -10.25
CA THR A 199 3.71 -10.98 -11.14
C THR A 199 4.74 -12.08 -11.35
N LEU A 200 4.30 -13.27 -11.76
CA LEU A 200 5.22 -14.35 -12.13
C LEU A 200 6.05 -13.99 -13.36
N LYS A 201 7.33 -14.36 -13.35
CA LYS A 201 8.23 -14.32 -14.52
C LYS A 201 8.19 -15.65 -15.29
N ASN A 202 8.51 -15.57 -16.58
CA ASN A 202 8.81 -16.73 -17.42
C ASN A 202 7.71 -17.80 -17.43
N VAL A 203 6.46 -17.41 -17.18
CA VAL A 203 5.29 -18.28 -17.28
C VAL A 203 4.28 -17.67 -18.25
N TYR A 204 3.49 -18.53 -18.88
CA TYR A 204 2.37 -18.05 -19.69
C TYR A 204 1.38 -17.29 -18.80
N GLN A 205 1.06 -16.10 -19.22
CA GLN A 205 0.01 -15.27 -18.65
C GLN A 205 -1.04 -14.96 -19.72
N ALA A 206 -2.30 -14.90 -19.32
CA ALA A 206 -3.36 -14.53 -20.25
C ALA A 206 -3.11 -13.12 -20.85
N PRO A 207 -3.47 -12.86 -22.11
CA PRO A 207 -3.26 -11.56 -22.74
C PRO A 207 -3.78 -10.38 -21.94
N VAL A 208 -4.93 -10.53 -21.28
CA VAL A 208 -5.51 -9.49 -20.40
C VAL A 208 -4.58 -9.11 -19.25
N ILE A 209 -3.87 -10.08 -18.64
CA ILE A 209 -2.91 -9.84 -17.56
C ILE A 209 -1.67 -9.12 -18.14
N MET A 210 -1.19 -9.55 -19.30
CA MET A 210 -0.06 -8.92 -19.99
C MET A 210 -0.38 -7.46 -20.34
N ASP A 211 -1.60 -7.18 -20.78
CA ASP A 211 -2.04 -5.83 -21.12
C ASP A 211 -2.19 -4.97 -19.84
N PHE A 212 -2.72 -5.52 -18.76
CA PHE A 212 -2.79 -4.83 -17.47
C PHE A 212 -1.40 -4.42 -16.95
N LYS A 213 -0.40 -5.29 -17.09
CA LYS A 213 1.00 -5.00 -16.70
C LYS A 213 1.60 -3.81 -17.45
N LYS A 214 1.15 -3.52 -18.67
CA LYS A 214 1.64 -2.41 -19.49
C LYS A 214 1.09 -1.05 -19.04
N ILE A 215 0.04 -1.03 -18.23
CA ILE A 215 -0.52 0.20 -17.68
C ILE A 215 0.52 0.85 -16.78
N ARG A 216 1.12 1.91 -17.29
CA ARG A 216 1.95 2.79 -16.47
C ARG A 216 1.03 3.73 -15.71
N ASN A 217 1.20 3.80 -14.40
CA ASN A 217 0.49 4.77 -13.60
C ASN A 217 0.72 6.18 -14.17
N ARG A 218 -0.26 6.73 -14.88
CA ARG A 218 -0.23 8.13 -15.36
C ARG A 218 -0.24 9.12 -14.17
N THR A 219 -0.52 8.63 -13.01
CA THR A 219 -0.50 9.38 -11.75
C THR A 219 0.80 9.11 -10.99
N ARG A 220 1.92 9.72 -11.43
CA ARG A 220 3.06 10.00 -10.55
C ARG A 220 2.69 11.07 -9.49
N ARG A 221 1.46 11.06 -9.00
CA ARG A 221 1.09 11.88 -7.84
C ARG A 221 1.32 11.02 -6.61
N PRO A 222 2.00 11.55 -5.61
CA PRO A 222 2.10 10.88 -4.31
C PRO A 222 0.68 10.62 -3.79
N VAL A 223 0.48 9.46 -3.22
CA VAL A 223 -0.75 9.06 -2.52
C VAL A 223 -0.70 9.62 -1.11
#